data_f063e6003bbe904a50d1b331627852b8
#
_entry.id   f063e6003bbe904a50d1b331627852b8
#
_cell.length_a   1.000
_cell.length_b   1.000
_cell.length_c   1.000
_cell.angle_alpha   90.00
_cell.angle_beta   90.00
_cell.angle_gamma   90.00
#
_symmetry.space_group_name_H-M   'P 1'
#
loop_
_entity.id
_entity.type
_entity.pdbx_description
1 polymer ?
#
loop_
_entity_poly.entity_id
_entity_poly.type
_entity_poly.pdbx_seq_one_letter_code
_entity_poly.pdbx_strand_id
1 'polypeptide(L)'
;VLQEGALQALLRNVNACDEIWTVSRGAGENLKSIGYEGDYIVMPNGVDLPREKVSEDFISGVTAAYDLPSDVPCFLFIGRLMWYKGLRIILDALKELDDGGLDFRMVFVGGGGDEKAVREYTSELCLDGKVFFTGPVSDREKLRAWYCRADLFLFPSTFDTNGLVVREAAASDTASVIIEGSCASEGVTDGRNGFLIEENAASLAAKLRGLCALPEKMASVGKAAGDELYISWEDAVANAFDRYGAVIDNYSRGLYRKHDPLRGSFMQSQGELMQILGEAEAAGKELIHDFSEAQAEVETSLRSIRNRAIVDVITAQYEAKEGIRSLREEIKETIKETGGDLWEKLDRYL
;
A
#
# COMPACT_ATOMS: atom_id res chain seq x y z
N VAL A 1 0.77 -28.86 1.53
CA VAL A 1 2.22 -29.15 1.61
C VAL A 1 3.05 -27.95 1.13
N LEU A 2 2.83 -27.41 -0.09
CA LEU A 2 3.60 -26.22 -0.57
C LEU A 2 3.31 -24.96 0.25
N GLN A 3 2.05 -24.70 0.62
CA GLN A 3 1.67 -23.57 1.45
C GLN A 3 2.22 -23.69 2.88
N GLU A 4 2.23 -24.87 3.43
CA GLU A 4 2.73 -25.13 4.78
C GLU A 4 4.26 -24.96 4.87
N GLY A 5 5.00 -25.43 3.84
CA GLY A 5 6.45 -25.20 3.74
C GLY A 5 6.83 -23.72 3.60
N ALA A 6 6.05 -22.95 2.82
CA ALA A 6 6.25 -21.51 2.67
C ALA A 6 5.96 -20.76 3.97
N LEU A 7 4.91 -21.13 4.69
CA LEU A 7 4.57 -20.56 5.99
C LEU A 7 5.65 -20.83 7.04
N GLN A 8 6.15 -22.06 7.10
CA GLN A 8 7.25 -22.43 8.02
C GLN A 8 8.55 -21.66 7.70
N ALA A 9 8.84 -21.44 6.42
CA ALA A 9 9.99 -20.65 6.00
C ALA A 9 9.81 -19.16 6.40
N LEU A 10 8.62 -18.60 6.21
CA LEU A 10 8.28 -17.23 6.66
C LEU A 10 8.49 -17.09 8.15
N LEU A 11 7.88 -17.96 8.97
CA LEU A 11 7.98 -17.90 10.41
C LEU A 11 9.43 -18.07 10.92
N ARG A 12 10.22 -18.94 10.29
CA ARG A 12 11.64 -19.05 10.62
C ARG A 12 12.41 -17.76 10.38
N ASN A 13 12.14 -17.09 9.25
CA ASN A 13 12.81 -15.82 8.92
C ASN A 13 12.37 -14.71 9.87
N VAL A 14 11.08 -14.59 10.13
CA VAL A 14 10.54 -13.59 11.07
C VAL A 14 11.10 -13.81 12.48
N ASN A 15 11.13 -15.05 12.99
CA ASN A 15 11.70 -15.37 14.29
C ASN A 15 13.22 -15.19 14.38
N ALA A 16 13.90 -15.00 13.24
CA ALA A 16 15.33 -14.73 13.21
C ALA A 16 15.69 -13.25 13.32
N CYS A 17 14.70 -12.35 13.19
CA CYS A 17 14.92 -10.92 13.32
C CYS A 17 14.99 -10.52 14.81
N ASP A 18 15.75 -9.48 15.11
CA ASP A 18 15.86 -8.93 16.48
C ASP A 18 14.58 -8.20 16.88
N GLU A 19 13.93 -7.53 15.93
CA GLU A 19 12.63 -6.89 16.08
C GLU A 19 11.76 -7.09 14.83
N ILE A 20 10.46 -7.15 15.04
CA ILE A 20 9.46 -7.16 13.98
C ILE A 20 8.71 -5.84 14.00
N TRP A 21 8.69 -5.18 12.85
CA TRP A 21 7.94 -3.95 12.64
C TRP A 21 6.79 -4.22 11.69
N THR A 22 5.60 -3.83 12.11
CA THR A 22 4.38 -3.99 11.32
C THR A 22 3.78 -2.63 11.00
N VAL A 23 3.17 -2.50 9.84
CA VAL A 23 2.60 -1.22 9.39
C VAL A 23 1.31 -0.84 10.11
N SER A 24 0.71 -1.80 10.82
CA SER A 24 -0.53 -1.64 11.60
C SER A 24 -0.58 -2.71 12.69
N ARG A 25 -1.41 -2.50 13.71
CA ARG A 25 -1.70 -3.51 14.72
C ARG A 25 -2.35 -4.73 14.08
N GLY A 26 -3.35 -4.53 13.18
CA GLY A 26 -4.01 -5.61 12.47
C GLY A 26 -3.04 -6.47 11.65
N ALA A 27 -2.04 -5.86 11.00
CA ALA A 27 -0.98 -6.60 10.32
C ALA A 27 -0.14 -7.44 11.31
N GLY A 28 0.13 -6.91 12.50
CA GLY A 28 0.81 -7.63 13.58
C GLY A 28 -0.02 -8.81 14.11
N GLU A 29 -1.30 -8.60 14.36
CA GLU A 29 -2.21 -9.67 14.80
C GLU A 29 -2.39 -10.76 13.72
N ASN A 30 -2.43 -10.38 12.45
CA ASN A 30 -2.42 -11.33 11.34
C ASN A 30 -1.13 -12.17 11.33
N LEU A 31 0.02 -11.56 11.61
CA LEU A 31 1.28 -12.28 11.74
C LEU A 31 1.24 -13.28 12.91
N LYS A 32 0.65 -12.90 14.05
CA LYS A 32 0.44 -13.80 15.19
C LYS A 32 -0.52 -14.93 14.84
N SER A 33 -1.58 -14.66 14.11
CA SER A 33 -2.58 -15.68 13.72
C SER A 33 -2.00 -16.80 12.86
N ILE A 34 -0.92 -16.53 12.13
CA ILE A 34 -0.21 -17.54 11.33
C ILE A 34 0.92 -18.25 12.09
N GLY A 35 1.08 -17.97 13.41
CA GLY A 35 1.98 -18.70 14.30
C GLY A 35 3.23 -17.94 14.76
N TYR A 36 3.30 -16.62 14.56
CA TYR A 36 4.34 -15.80 15.17
C TYR A 36 4.00 -15.53 16.65
N GLU A 37 4.87 -15.95 17.56
CA GLU A 37 4.66 -15.83 19.01
C GLU A 37 5.38 -14.63 19.64
N GLY A 38 6.27 -13.96 18.90
CA GLY A 38 7.04 -12.84 19.39
C GLY A 38 6.26 -11.53 19.47
N ASP A 39 6.90 -10.48 19.98
CA ASP A 39 6.37 -9.13 19.99
C ASP A 39 6.61 -8.41 18.67
N TYR A 40 5.77 -7.43 18.36
CA TYR A 40 5.95 -6.55 17.21
C TYR A 40 5.77 -5.08 17.62
N ILE A 41 6.34 -4.20 16.82
CA ILE A 41 6.21 -2.76 16.97
C ILE A 41 5.44 -2.22 15.78
N VAL A 42 4.44 -1.38 16.04
CA VAL A 42 3.70 -0.72 14.96
C VAL A 42 4.50 0.47 14.44
N MET A 43 4.87 0.40 13.17
CA MET A 43 5.60 1.43 12.43
C MET A 43 4.78 1.81 11.20
N PRO A 44 3.85 2.76 11.31
CA PRO A 44 2.98 3.15 10.22
C PRO A 44 3.77 3.76 9.06
N ASN A 45 3.37 3.45 7.84
CA ASN A 45 3.92 4.11 6.65
C ASN A 45 3.49 5.58 6.60
N GLY A 46 4.36 6.43 6.08
CA GLY A 46 4.00 7.75 5.61
C GLY A 46 3.22 7.72 4.30
N VAL A 47 2.61 8.83 3.94
CA VAL A 47 1.97 9.03 2.64
C VAL A 47 2.73 10.05 1.80
N ASP A 48 2.61 9.89 0.48
CA ASP A 48 3.35 10.60 -0.54
C ASP A 48 2.55 11.82 -1.07
N LEU A 49 1.56 12.24 -0.29
CA LEU A 49 0.73 13.40 -0.57
C LEU A 49 0.94 14.43 0.52
N PRO A 50 1.37 15.67 0.18
CA PRO A 50 1.49 16.75 1.15
C PRO A 50 0.11 17.24 1.58
N ARG A 51 0.01 17.84 2.77
CA ARG A 51 -1.23 18.42 3.32
C ARG A 51 -1.71 19.69 2.62
N GLU A 52 -0.92 20.23 1.72
CA GLU A 52 -1.30 21.42 0.96
C GLU A 52 -2.47 21.09 0.02
N LYS A 53 -3.50 21.92 0.04
CA LYS A 53 -4.62 21.78 -0.91
C LYS A 53 -4.19 22.23 -2.30
N VAL A 54 -4.69 21.56 -3.32
CA VAL A 54 -4.57 22.01 -4.70
C VAL A 54 -5.56 23.15 -4.98
N SER A 55 -5.24 24.02 -5.96
CA SER A 55 -6.12 25.14 -6.28
C SER A 55 -7.46 24.68 -6.87
N GLU A 56 -8.50 25.44 -6.63
CA GLU A 56 -9.86 25.18 -7.17
C GLU A 56 -9.85 25.10 -8.71
N ASP A 57 -9.06 25.94 -9.37
CA ASP A 57 -8.92 25.91 -10.83
C ASP A 57 -8.31 24.59 -11.32
N PHE A 58 -7.33 24.06 -10.59
CA PHE A 58 -6.74 22.76 -10.93
C PHE A 58 -7.72 21.61 -10.69
N ILE A 59 -8.43 21.63 -9.56
CA ILE A 59 -9.50 20.66 -9.25
C ILE A 59 -10.54 20.67 -10.36
N SER A 60 -11.06 21.85 -10.71
CA SER A 60 -12.05 22.03 -11.78
C SER A 60 -11.53 21.51 -13.13
N GLY A 61 -10.27 21.77 -13.47
CA GLY A 61 -9.64 21.27 -14.69
C GLY A 61 -9.54 19.75 -14.74
N VAL A 62 -9.19 19.10 -13.63
CA VAL A 62 -9.08 17.63 -13.53
C VAL A 62 -10.45 16.95 -13.60
N THR A 63 -11.47 17.57 -13.05
CA THR A 63 -12.83 17.00 -12.90
C THR A 63 -13.78 17.41 -14.03
N ALA A 64 -13.40 18.32 -14.93
CA ALA A 64 -14.23 18.94 -15.96
C ALA A 64 -14.95 17.96 -16.91
N ALA A 65 -14.42 16.74 -17.06
CA ALA A 65 -15.03 15.72 -17.94
C ALA A 65 -16.22 15.00 -17.28
N TYR A 66 -16.50 15.26 -16.00
CA TYR A 66 -17.51 14.54 -15.21
C TYR A 66 -18.58 15.51 -14.69
N ASP A 67 -19.82 15.05 -14.67
CA ASP A 67 -20.92 15.82 -14.10
C ASP A 67 -20.88 15.78 -12.56
N LEU A 68 -20.16 16.73 -11.94
CA LEU A 68 -19.96 16.81 -10.49
C LEU A 68 -20.40 18.19 -9.95
N PRO A 69 -21.71 18.44 -9.86
CA PRO A 69 -22.22 19.72 -9.31
C PRO A 69 -21.73 19.96 -7.89
N SER A 70 -21.52 21.22 -7.55
CA SER A 70 -20.98 21.59 -6.23
C SER A 70 -21.99 21.44 -5.07
N ASP A 71 -23.28 21.41 -5.39
CA ASP A 71 -24.39 21.25 -4.47
C ASP A 71 -24.85 19.80 -4.28
N VAL A 72 -24.21 18.87 -5.00
CA VAL A 72 -24.48 17.43 -4.92
C VAL A 72 -23.31 16.72 -4.25
N PRO A 73 -23.55 15.90 -3.20
CA PRO A 73 -22.49 15.14 -2.54
C PRO A 73 -21.67 14.28 -3.52
N CYS A 74 -20.36 14.42 -3.46
CA CYS A 74 -19.42 13.68 -4.28
C CYS A 74 -18.65 12.67 -3.42
N PHE A 75 -18.83 11.39 -3.70
CA PHE A 75 -18.13 10.29 -3.05
C PHE A 75 -16.97 9.81 -3.93
N LEU A 76 -15.93 9.33 -3.31
CA LEU A 76 -14.72 8.91 -3.97
C LEU A 76 -14.28 7.52 -3.48
N PHE A 77 -13.83 6.69 -4.39
CA PHE A 77 -13.03 5.50 -4.10
C PHE A 77 -11.76 5.58 -4.94
N ILE A 78 -10.62 5.30 -4.32
CA ILE A 78 -9.32 5.21 -5.01
C ILE A 78 -8.68 3.87 -4.69
N GLY A 79 -8.34 3.09 -5.71
CA GLY A 79 -7.71 1.80 -5.52
C GLY A 79 -7.90 0.84 -6.67
N ARG A 80 -7.47 -0.41 -6.45
CA ARG A 80 -7.72 -1.47 -7.42
C ARG A 80 -9.21 -1.82 -7.46
N LEU A 81 -9.79 -1.83 -8.65
CA LEU A 81 -11.18 -2.24 -8.85
C LEU A 81 -11.28 -3.77 -8.79
N MET A 82 -11.39 -4.27 -7.57
CA MET A 82 -11.51 -5.68 -7.22
C MET A 82 -12.62 -5.84 -6.18
N TRP A 83 -13.48 -6.84 -6.33
CA TRP A 83 -14.66 -7.03 -5.46
C TRP A 83 -14.32 -7.08 -3.97
N TYR A 84 -13.18 -7.67 -3.62
CA TYR A 84 -12.73 -7.77 -2.22
C TYR A 84 -12.39 -6.41 -1.58
N LYS A 85 -12.34 -5.33 -2.35
CA LYS A 85 -12.18 -3.96 -1.84
C LYS A 85 -13.50 -3.31 -1.39
N GLY A 86 -14.57 -4.10 -1.28
CA GLY A 86 -15.88 -3.63 -0.81
C GLY A 86 -16.70 -2.87 -1.86
N LEU A 87 -16.37 -3.01 -3.16
CA LEU A 87 -17.04 -2.28 -4.23
C LEU A 87 -18.53 -2.65 -4.32
N ARG A 88 -18.89 -3.90 -4.01
CA ARG A 88 -20.29 -4.31 -3.95
C ARG A 88 -21.05 -3.58 -2.83
N ILE A 89 -20.44 -3.45 -1.65
CA ILE A 89 -21.02 -2.68 -0.52
C ILE A 89 -21.29 -1.24 -0.93
N ILE A 90 -20.34 -0.61 -1.66
CA ILE A 90 -20.53 0.76 -2.17
C ILE A 90 -21.71 0.81 -3.12
N LEU A 91 -21.74 -0.01 -4.17
CA LEU A 91 -22.76 0.05 -5.23
C LEU A 91 -24.15 -0.26 -4.68
N ASP A 92 -24.28 -1.28 -3.84
CA ASP A 92 -25.56 -1.63 -3.21
C ASP A 92 -26.06 -0.51 -2.29
N ALA A 93 -25.17 0.12 -1.51
CA ALA A 93 -25.53 1.28 -0.68
C ALA A 93 -25.97 2.50 -1.51
N LEU A 94 -25.27 2.75 -2.63
CA LEU A 94 -25.63 3.83 -3.54
C LEU A 94 -26.99 3.58 -4.20
N LYS A 95 -27.32 2.31 -4.50
CA LYS A 95 -28.65 1.94 -4.99
C LYS A 95 -29.74 2.24 -3.96
N GLU A 96 -29.50 1.91 -2.69
CA GLU A 96 -30.44 2.26 -1.62
C GLU A 96 -30.65 3.79 -1.45
N LEU A 97 -29.60 4.59 -1.67
CA LEU A 97 -29.70 6.05 -1.65
C LEU A 97 -30.53 6.58 -2.84
N ASP A 98 -30.24 6.04 -4.06
CA ASP A 98 -30.95 6.41 -5.28
C ASP A 98 -32.44 6.07 -5.20
N ASP A 99 -32.79 4.88 -4.74
CA ASP A 99 -34.17 4.45 -4.50
C ASP A 99 -34.87 5.31 -3.43
N GLY A 100 -34.10 5.84 -2.48
CA GLY A 100 -34.57 6.80 -1.49
C GLY A 100 -34.69 8.24 -1.98
N GLY A 101 -34.39 8.50 -3.27
CA GLY A 101 -34.47 9.82 -3.90
C GLY A 101 -33.35 10.80 -3.52
N LEU A 102 -32.23 10.31 -2.96
CA LEU A 102 -31.07 11.14 -2.66
C LEU A 102 -30.21 11.29 -3.90
N ASP A 103 -29.87 12.51 -4.28
CA ASP A 103 -28.91 12.75 -5.35
C ASP A 103 -27.48 12.72 -4.83
N PHE A 104 -26.56 12.13 -5.60
CA PHE A 104 -25.15 12.00 -5.29
C PHE A 104 -24.32 11.83 -6.56
N ARG A 105 -23.02 11.95 -6.45
CA ARG A 105 -22.05 11.52 -7.46
C ARG A 105 -21.03 10.59 -6.81
N MET A 106 -20.63 9.55 -7.53
CA MET A 106 -19.62 8.62 -7.11
C MET A 106 -18.53 8.51 -8.16
N VAL A 107 -17.27 8.64 -7.75
CA VAL A 107 -16.12 8.52 -8.65
C VAL A 107 -15.23 7.36 -8.20
N PHE A 108 -15.01 6.42 -9.09
CA PHE A 108 -14.01 5.36 -8.93
C PHE A 108 -12.74 5.73 -9.70
N VAL A 109 -11.64 5.90 -8.96
CA VAL A 109 -10.31 6.17 -9.52
C VAL A 109 -9.47 4.92 -9.38
N GLY A 110 -9.03 4.36 -10.51
CA GLY A 110 -8.23 3.16 -10.56
C GLY A 110 -8.66 2.20 -11.64
N GLY A 111 -8.03 1.03 -11.65
CA GLY A 111 -8.35 -0.08 -12.54
C GLY A 111 -8.14 -1.41 -11.82
N GLY A 112 -8.58 -2.50 -12.41
CA GLY A 112 -8.41 -3.82 -11.79
C GLY A 112 -9.03 -4.94 -12.58
N GLY A 113 -8.81 -6.18 -12.14
CA GLY A 113 -9.31 -7.37 -12.83
C GLY A 113 -10.83 -7.45 -12.89
N ASP A 114 -11.53 -6.85 -11.91
CA ASP A 114 -12.99 -6.88 -11.84
C ASP A 114 -13.65 -5.60 -12.42
N GLU A 115 -12.87 -4.66 -13.00
CA GLU A 115 -13.40 -3.37 -13.49
C GLU A 115 -14.60 -3.55 -14.43
N LYS A 116 -14.51 -4.48 -15.39
CA LYS A 116 -15.60 -4.76 -16.32
C LYS A 116 -16.86 -5.20 -15.58
N ALA A 117 -16.72 -6.15 -14.66
CA ALA A 117 -17.86 -6.66 -13.89
C ALA A 117 -18.46 -5.59 -12.95
N VAL A 118 -17.63 -4.69 -12.41
CA VAL A 118 -18.07 -3.54 -11.58
C VAL A 118 -18.89 -2.56 -12.42
N ARG A 119 -18.46 -2.25 -13.63
CA ARG A 119 -19.21 -1.38 -14.57
C ARG A 119 -20.54 -2.01 -14.98
N GLU A 120 -20.52 -3.30 -15.35
CA GLU A 120 -21.74 -4.05 -15.70
C GLU A 120 -22.74 -4.03 -14.54
N TYR A 121 -22.28 -4.27 -13.32
CA TYR A 121 -23.12 -4.22 -12.11
C TYR A 121 -23.65 -2.81 -11.83
N THR A 122 -22.87 -1.77 -12.07
CA THR A 122 -23.33 -0.37 -11.98
C THR A 122 -24.49 -0.10 -12.92
N SER A 123 -24.41 -0.59 -14.17
CA SER A 123 -25.48 -0.46 -15.16
C SER A 123 -26.72 -1.29 -14.80
N GLU A 124 -26.56 -2.50 -14.26
CA GLU A 124 -27.66 -3.33 -13.75
C GLU A 124 -28.44 -2.61 -12.63
N LEU A 125 -27.73 -1.84 -11.81
CA LEU A 125 -28.34 -1.02 -10.75
C LEU A 125 -28.92 0.31 -11.26
N CYS A 126 -28.80 0.62 -12.57
CA CYS A 126 -29.24 1.87 -13.18
C CYS A 126 -28.55 3.12 -12.63
N LEU A 127 -27.26 3.03 -12.27
CA LEU A 127 -26.48 4.11 -11.67
C LEU A 127 -25.55 4.84 -12.64
N ASP A 128 -25.57 4.51 -13.95
CA ASP A 128 -24.62 5.03 -14.96
C ASP A 128 -24.56 6.57 -15.05
N GLY A 129 -25.65 7.27 -14.70
CA GLY A 129 -25.68 8.75 -14.68
C GLY A 129 -25.09 9.39 -13.44
N LYS A 130 -24.75 8.61 -12.41
CA LYS A 130 -24.28 9.09 -11.10
C LYS A 130 -22.93 8.51 -10.69
N VAL A 131 -22.49 7.43 -11.33
CA VAL A 131 -21.25 6.71 -11.03
C VAL A 131 -20.28 6.83 -12.20
N PHE A 132 -19.09 7.33 -11.92
CA PHE A 132 -18.06 7.61 -12.91
C PHE A 132 -16.80 6.81 -12.63
N PHE A 133 -16.09 6.43 -13.68
CA PHE A 133 -14.84 5.69 -13.61
C PHE A 133 -13.77 6.42 -14.42
N THR A 134 -12.72 6.85 -13.78
CA THR A 134 -11.65 7.62 -14.44
C THR A 134 -10.57 6.75 -15.09
N GLY A 135 -10.52 5.46 -14.72
CA GLY A 135 -9.36 4.62 -14.96
C GLY A 135 -8.20 4.96 -13.98
N PRO A 136 -7.04 4.34 -14.14
CA PRO A 136 -5.89 4.56 -13.28
C PRO A 136 -5.29 5.96 -13.47
N VAL A 137 -5.05 6.66 -12.36
CA VAL A 137 -4.41 7.97 -12.30
C VAL A 137 -3.03 7.81 -11.63
N SER A 138 -1.95 8.05 -12.39
CA SER A 138 -0.57 7.96 -11.88
C SER A 138 0.01 9.31 -11.45
N ASP A 139 -0.58 10.40 -11.89
CA ASP A 139 -0.19 11.76 -11.54
C ASP A 139 -0.68 12.08 -10.12
N ARG A 140 0.27 12.36 -9.21
CA ARG A 140 0.00 12.61 -7.80
C ARG A 140 -0.83 13.87 -7.57
N GLU A 141 -0.60 14.93 -8.32
CA GLU A 141 -1.37 16.17 -8.21
C GLU A 141 -2.82 15.97 -8.65
N LYS A 142 -3.03 15.21 -9.74
CA LYS A 142 -4.40 14.85 -10.17
C LYS A 142 -5.08 13.94 -9.14
N LEU A 143 -4.34 13.04 -8.50
CA LEU A 143 -4.90 12.20 -7.45
C LEU A 143 -5.34 13.04 -6.24
N ARG A 144 -4.51 14.03 -5.84
CA ARG A 144 -4.86 15.00 -4.80
C ARG A 144 -6.11 15.81 -5.16
N ALA A 145 -6.22 16.24 -6.43
CA ALA A 145 -7.40 16.95 -6.89
C ALA A 145 -8.69 16.13 -6.72
N TRP A 146 -8.63 14.81 -6.94
CA TRP A 146 -9.76 13.93 -6.68
C TRP A 146 -10.12 13.85 -5.21
N TYR A 147 -9.13 13.70 -4.31
CA TYR A 147 -9.39 13.72 -2.87
C TYR A 147 -9.97 15.08 -2.44
N CYS A 148 -9.40 16.19 -2.88
CA CYS A 148 -9.88 17.54 -2.54
C CYS A 148 -11.31 17.83 -3.07
N ARG A 149 -11.73 17.22 -4.22
CA ARG A 149 -13.09 17.37 -4.77
C ARG A 149 -14.14 16.59 -3.99
N ALA A 150 -13.73 15.51 -3.37
CA ALA A 150 -14.67 14.60 -2.71
C ALA A 150 -15.13 15.13 -1.35
N ASP A 151 -16.41 14.96 -1.05
CA ASP A 151 -16.98 15.22 0.28
C ASP A 151 -16.70 14.05 1.24
N LEU A 152 -16.65 12.82 0.72
CA LEU A 152 -16.31 11.60 1.46
C LEU A 152 -15.50 10.63 0.62
N PHE A 153 -14.54 10.00 1.26
CA PHE A 153 -13.80 8.87 0.71
C PHE A 153 -14.40 7.55 1.24
N LEU A 154 -14.87 6.69 0.35
CA LEU A 154 -15.50 5.41 0.71
C LEU A 154 -14.50 4.26 0.55
N PHE A 155 -14.17 3.60 1.64
CA PHE A 155 -13.22 2.48 1.62
C PHE A 155 -13.70 1.31 2.50
N PRO A 156 -14.82 0.64 2.16
CA PRO A 156 -15.35 -0.48 2.93
C PRO A 156 -14.59 -1.79 2.59
N SER A 157 -13.26 -1.78 2.79
CA SER A 157 -12.38 -2.93 2.57
C SER A 157 -11.95 -3.54 3.89
N THR A 158 -12.13 -4.84 4.06
CA THR A 158 -11.55 -5.61 5.17
C THR A 158 -10.20 -6.21 4.80
N PHE A 159 -9.87 -6.26 3.51
CA PHE A 159 -8.62 -6.80 3.01
C PHE A 159 -7.61 -5.69 2.69
N ASP A 160 -7.02 -5.15 3.74
CA ASP A 160 -5.96 -4.13 3.67
C ASP A 160 -4.99 -4.30 4.85
N THR A 161 -3.76 -3.83 4.71
CA THR A 161 -2.74 -3.94 5.76
C THR A 161 -2.54 -2.65 6.56
N ASN A 162 -2.78 -1.49 5.96
CA ASN A 162 -2.56 -0.17 6.61
C ASN A 162 -3.54 0.92 6.17
N GLY A 163 -4.31 0.70 5.10
CA GLY A 163 -5.23 1.72 4.59
C GLY A 163 -4.52 3.01 4.17
N LEU A 164 -3.41 2.93 3.43
CA LEU A 164 -2.68 4.14 2.98
C LEU A 164 -3.59 5.15 2.29
N VAL A 165 -4.57 4.68 1.51
CA VAL A 165 -5.55 5.54 0.83
C VAL A 165 -6.43 6.33 1.80
N VAL A 166 -6.67 5.82 3.01
CA VAL A 166 -7.38 6.55 4.09
C VAL A 166 -6.51 7.71 4.61
N ARG A 167 -5.20 7.48 4.73
CA ARG A 167 -4.25 8.52 5.12
C ARG A 167 -4.00 9.54 4.00
N GLU A 168 -4.07 9.10 2.73
CA GLU A 168 -4.05 9.99 1.56
C GLU A 168 -5.30 10.89 1.53
N ALA A 169 -6.48 10.33 1.82
CA ALA A 169 -7.70 11.13 1.97
C ALA A 169 -7.57 12.14 3.12
N ALA A 170 -7.02 11.72 4.26
CA ALA A 170 -6.74 12.58 5.40
C ALA A 170 -5.76 13.72 5.05
N ALA A 171 -4.72 13.46 4.23
CA ALA A 171 -3.81 14.50 3.73
C ALA A 171 -4.54 15.63 2.97
N SER A 172 -5.69 15.33 2.39
CA SER A 172 -6.53 16.27 1.65
C SER A 172 -7.72 16.82 2.46
N ASP A 173 -7.74 16.62 3.78
CA ASP A 173 -8.86 16.93 4.68
C ASP A 173 -10.19 16.28 4.27
N THR A 174 -10.14 15.09 3.66
CA THR A 174 -11.31 14.34 3.21
C THR A 174 -11.61 13.22 4.19
N ALA A 175 -12.80 13.23 4.78
CA ALA A 175 -13.23 12.22 5.73
C ALA A 175 -13.46 10.87 5.04
N SER A 176 -12.98 9.79 5.67
CA SER A 176 -13.18 8.44 5.16
C SER A 176 -14.34 7.73 5.85
N VAL A 177 -15.09 6.92 5.10
CA VAL A 177 -16.07 5.95 5.61
C VAL A 177 -15.49 4.55 5.43
N ILE A 178 -15.25 3.83 6.53
CA ILE A 178 -14.50 2.58 6.58
C ILE A 178 -15.18 1.56 7.50
N ILE A 179 -14.85 0.28 7.31
CA ILE A 179 -15.39 -0.80 8.15
C ILE A 179 -14.73 -0.76 9.53
N GLU A 180 -15.55 -0.79 10.57
CA GLU A 180 -15.10 -0.90 11.95
C GLU A 180 -14.29 -2.18 12.18
N GLY A 181 -13.17 -2.05 12.89
CA GLY A 181 -12.27 -3.19 13.18
C GLY A 181 -11.37 -3.63 12.02
N SER A 182 -11.46 -2.99 10.84
CA SER A 182 -10.50 -3.23 9.75
C SER A 182 -9.12 -2.63 10.06
N CYS A 183 -8.06 -3.13 9.42
CA CYS A 183 -6.72 -2.51 9.55
C CYS A 183 -6.72 -1.03 9.11
N ALA A 184 -7.57 -0.68 8.14
CA ALA A 184 -7.71 0.70 7.66
C ALA A 184 -8.36 1.63 8.69
N SER A 185 -9.11 1.09 9.67
CA SER A 185 -9.78 1.88 10.72
C SER A 185 -8.90 2.19 11.93
N GLU A 186 -7.65 1.73 11.94
CA GLU A 186 -6.75 2.01 13.07
C GLU A 186 -6.48 3.51 13.23
N GLY A 187 -6.71 4.01 14.46
CA GLY A 187 -6.62 5.43 14.81
C GLY A 187 -7.89 6.21 14.48
N VAL A 188 -8.88 5.60 13.83
CA VAL A 188 -10.15 6.27 13.51
C VAL A 188 -11.14 6.12 14.65
N THR A 189 -11.75 7.25 15.01
CA THR A 189 -12.85 7.36 15.98
C THR A 189 -14.09 7.87 15.23
N ASP A 190 -15.20 7.11 15.30
CA ASP A 190 -16.43 7.44 14.57
C ASP A 190 -16.93 8.86 14.88
N GLY A 191 -17.20 9.62 13.82
CA GLY A 191 -17.69 10.98 13.87
C GLY A 191 -16.70 12.05 14.37
N ARG A 192 -15.43 11.66 14.67
CA ARG A 192 -14.34 12.57 15.05
C ARG A 192 -13.37 12.82 13.89
N ASN A 193 -12.66 11.79 13.44
CA ASN A 193 -11.64 11.86 12.39
C ASN A 193 -11.88 10.84 11.26
N GLY A 194 -13.10 10.32 11.17
CA GLY A 194 -13.59 9.41 10.17
C GLY A 194 -14.95 8.88 10.57
N PHE A 195 -15.52 8.01 9.74
CA PHE A 195 -16.82 7.39 9.99
C PHE A 195 -16.67 5.87 9.88
N LEU A 196 -17.26 5.18 10.86
CA LEU A 196 -17.24 3.73 10.93
C LEU A 196 -18.58 3.12 10.56
N ILE A 197 -18.54 2.01 9.85
CA ILE A 197 -19.71 1.22 9.43
C ILE A 197 -19.47 -0.26 9.71
N GLU A 198 -20.54 -1.03 9.74
CA GLU A 198 -20.49 -2.47 9.64
C GLU A 198 -20.19 -2.92 8.20
N GLU A 199 -19.71 -4.16 8.00
CA GLU A 199 -19.40 -4.73 6.69
C GLU A 199 -20.66 -5.08 5.88
N ASN A 200 -21.53 -4.09 5.62
CA ASN A 200 -22.72 -4.28 4.80
C ASN A 200 -23.20 -2.95 4.16
N ALA A 201 -23.96 -3.10 3.08
CA ALA A 201 -24.49 -1.97 2.31
C ALA A 201 -25.47 -1.11 3.11
N ALA A 202 -26.34 -1.74 3.91
CA ALA A 202 -27.35 -1.00 4.69
C ALA A 202 -26.72 -0.06 5.71
N SER A 203 -25.63 -0.49 6.39
CA SER A 203 -24.88 0.36 7.31
C SER A 203 -24.23 1.54 6.58
N LEU A 204 -23.64 1.31 5.40
CA LEU A 204 -23.07 2.36 4.57
C LEU A 204 -24.17 3.34 4.10
N ALA A 205 -25.28 2.84 3.55
CA ALA A 205 -26.38 3.68 3.08
C ALA A 205 -26.97 4.53 4.20
N ALA A 206 -27.20 3.97 5.38
CA ALA A 206 -27.70 4.70 6.55
C ALA A 206 -26.73 5.81 6.97
N LYS A 207 -25.41 5.52 7.02
CA LYS A 207 -24.36 6.50 7.34
C LYS A 207 -24.35 7.64 6.31
N LEU A 208 -24.31 7.32 5.01
CA LEU A 208 -24.29 8.32 3.94
C LEU A 208 -25.53 9.20 3.95
N ARG A 209 -26.72 8.60 4.11
CA ARG A 209 -28.00 9.36 4.21
C ARG A 209 -27.98 10.39 5.35
N GLY A 210 -27.44 10.00 6.50
CA GLY A 210 -27.29 10.91 7.63
C GLY A 210 -26.27 12.02 7.38
N LEU A 211 -25.14 11.70 6.73
CA LEU A 211 -24.06 12.64 6.48
C LEU A 211 -24.39 13.65 5.36
N CYS A 212 -25.10 13.25 4.31
CA CYS A 212 -25.52 14.16 3.24
C CYS A 212 -26.40 15.33 3.73
N ALA A 213 -27.09 15.16 4.86
CA ALA A 213 -27.82 16.22 5.50
C ALA A 213 -26.91 17.17 6.35
N LEU A 214 -25.63 16.85 6.51
CA LEU A 214 -24.70 17.51 7.43
C LEU A 214 -23.32 17.77 6.76
N PRO A 215 -23.26 18.57 5.67
CA PRO A 215 -22.01 18.79 4.93
C PRO A 215 -20.90 19.39 5.82
N GLU A 216 -21.24 20.30 6.74
CA GLU A 216 -20.27 20.87 7.68
C GLU A 216 -19.63 19.80 8.60
N LYS A 217 -20.40 18.76 8.94
CA LYS A 217 -19.89 17.63 9.72
C LYS A 217 -18.85 16.83 8.93
N MET A 218 -19.11 16.56 7.64
CA MET A 218 -18.16 15.88 6.77
C MET A 218 -16.84 16.66 6.69
N ALA A 219 -16.92 17.97 6.43
CA ALA A 219 -15.75 18.85 6.35
C ALA A 219 -14.98 18.94 7.69
N SER A 220 -15.68 19.04 8.82
CA SER A 220 -15.02 19.12 10.14
C SER A 220 -14.31 17.83 10.52
N VAL A 221 -14.90 16.67 10.19
CA VAL A 221 -14.31 15.35 10.41
C VAL A 221 -13.13 15.12 9.47
N GLY A 222 -13.22 15.58 8.22
CA GLY A 222 -12.11 15.52 7.27
C GLY A 222 -10.91 16.33 7.75
N LYS A 223 -11.12 17.54 8.25
CA LYS A 223 -10.05 18.34 8.84
C LYS A 223 -9.41 17.64 10.04
N ALA A 224 -10.20 17.08 10.94
CA ALA A 224 -9.71 16.32 12.08
C ALA A 224 -8.93 15.07 11.64
N ALA A 225 -9.36 14.39 10.55
CA ALA A 225 -8.61 13.30 9.95
C ALA A 225 -7.22 13.76 9.50
N GLY A 226 -7.12 14.90 8.82
CA GLY A 226 -5.87 15.50 8.42
C GLY A 226 -4.95 15.81 9.59
N ASP A 227 -5.47 16.28 10.70
CA ASP A 227 -4.70 16.63 11.89
C ASP A 227 -4.25 15.40 12.69
N GLU A 228 -4.99 14.30 12.66
CA GLU A 228 -4.80 13.16 13.55
C GLU A 228 -4.30 11.88 12.87
N LEU A 229 -4.60 11.69 11.57
CA LEU A 229 -4.30 10.45 10.86
C LEU A 229 -3.17 10.59 9.83
N TYR A 230 -2.90 11.81 9.41
CA TYR A 230 -1.83 12.08 8.45
C TYR A 230 -0.46 11.82 9.07
N ILE A 231 0.37 11.12 8.33
CA ILE A 231 1.79 10.90 8.66
C ILE A 231 2.58 11.16 7.38
N SER A 232 3.54 12.09 7.41
CA SER A 232 4.45 12.30 6.29
C SER A 232 5.47 11.16 6.20
N TRP A 233 6.10 11.00 5.03
CA TRP A 233 7.24 10.08 4.92
C TRP A 233 8.42 10.52 5.76
N GLU A 234 8.62 11.83 5.92
CA GLU A 234 9.65 12.39 6.79
C GLU A 234 9.47 11.93 8.24
N ASP A 235 8.24 12.03 8.77
CA ASP A 235 7.91 11.59 10.13
C ASP A 235 8.05 10.07 10.28
N ALA A 236 7.57 9.30 9.29
CA ALA A 236 7.67 7.85 9.32
C ALA A 236 9.14 7.38 9.29
N VAL A 237 9.97 8.00 8.45
CA VAL A 237 11.41 7.72 8.38
C VAL A 237 12.13 8.15 9.63
N ALA A 238 11.80 9.32 10.21
CA ALA A 238 12.39 9.77 11.47
C ALA A 238 12.11 8.78 12.61
N ASN A 239 10.86 8.31 12.73
CA ASN A 239 10.48 7.29 13.70
C ASN A 239 11.25 5.97 13.50
N ALA A 240 11.42 5.54 12.24
CA ALA A 240 12.20 4.35 11.93
C ALA A 240 13.69 4.54 12.27
N PHE A 241 14.24 5.72 11.97
CA PHE A 241 15.63 6.04 12.27
C PHE A 241 15.91 6.00 13.78
N ASP A 242 15.05 6.61 14.60
CA ASP A 242 15.16 6.59 16.05
C ASP A 242 15.07 5.15 16.58
N ARG A 243 14.20 4.33 15.98
CA ARG A 243 14.09 2.93 16.36
C ARG A 243 15.32 2.11 15.99
N TYR A 244 15.97 2.35 14.84
CA TYR A 244 17.25 1.74 14.51
C TYR A 244 18.32 2.06 15.56
N GLY A 245 18.38 3.30 16.05
CA GLY A 245 19.26 3.69 17.16
C GLY A 245 19.04 2.81 18.41
N ALA A 246 17.78 2.61 18.79
CA ALA A 246 17.41 1.74 19.91
C ALA A 246 17.76 0.26 19.67
N VAL A 247 17.59 -0.24 18.45
CA VAL A 247 17.97 -1.62 18.07
C VAL A 247 19.46 -1.82 18.21
N ILE A 248 20.28 -0.90 17.71
CA ILE A 248 21.75 -0.94 17.81
C ILE A 248 22.20 -0.90 19.27
N ASP A 249 21.61 -0.02 20.10
CA ASP A 249 21.92 0.06 21.52
C ASP A 249 21.56 -1.24 22.26
N ASN A 250 20.37 -1.78 22.03
CA ASN A 250 19.93 -3.04 22.59
C ASN A 250 20.83 -4.22 22.20
N TYR A 251 21.25 -4.26 20.92
CA TYR A 251 22.21 -5.26 20.45
C TYR A 251 23.55 -5.15 21.17
N SER A 252 24.10 -3.94 21.30
CA SER A 252 25.36 -3.68 21.99
C SER A 252 25.32 -4.08 23.48
N ARG A 253 24.16 -3.95 24.10
CA ARG A 253 23.88 -4.35 25.51
C ARG A 253 23.59 -5.84 25.67
N GLY A 254 23.55 -6.61 24.55
CA GLY A 254 23.32 -8.05 24.56
C GLY A 254 21.88 -8.44 24.90
N LEU A 255 20.91 -7.56 24.68
CA LEU A 255 19.49 -7.79 24.95
C LEU A 255 18.81 -8.67 23.89
N TYR A 256 19.38 -8.76 22.70
CA TYR A 256 18.91 -9.66 21.66
C TYR A 256 19.66 -11.00 21.68
N ARG A 257 19.01 -12.05 21.14
CA ARG A 257 19.65 -13.37 21.02
C ARG A 257 20.88 -13.24 20.11
N LYS A 258 22.02 -13.73 20.58
CA LYS A 258 23.20 -13.86 19.72
C LYS A 258 22.88 -14.85 18.62
N HIS A 259 22.93 -14.40 17.37
CA HIS A 259 22.78 -15.27 16.22
C HIS A 259 23.95 -16.27 16.15
N ASP A 260 23.67 -17.46 15.62
CA ASP A 260 24.70 -18.44 15.30
C ASP A 260 25.77 -17.77 14.43
N PRO A 261 27.08 -17.90 14.76
CA PRO A 261 28.17 -17.30 13.98
C PRO A 261 28.14 -17.65 12.49
N LEU A 262 27.70 -18.86 12.14
CA LEU A 262 27.52 -19.29 10.74
C LEU A 262 26.39 -18.53 10.04
N ARG A 263 25.32 -18.24 10.75
CA ARG A 263 24.18 -17.45 10.27
C ARG A 263 24.57 -15.97 10.14
N GLY A 264 25.33 -15.45 11.10
CA GLY A 264 25.92 -14.11 11.04
C GLY A 264 26.82 -13.92 9.83
N SER A 265 27.69 -14.90 9.54
CA SER A 265 28.56 -14.89 8.35
C SER A 265 27.77 -14.91 7.05
N PHE A 266 26.70 -15.70 6.95
CA PHE A 266 25.84 -15.74 5.77
C PHE A 266 25.08 -14.41 5.57
N MET A 267 24.52 -13.84 6.64
CA MET A 267 23.85 -12.53 6.59
C MET A 267 24.82 -11.39 6.27
N GLN A 268 26.06 -11.47 6.78
CA GLN A 268 27.11 -10.52 6.45
C GLN A 268 27.50 -10.63 4.96
N SER A 269 27.65 -11.85 4.42
CA SER A 269 27.93 -12.07 3.00
C SER A 269 26.78 -11.59 2.11
N GLN A 270 25.52 -11.76 2.53
CA GLN A 270 24.38 -11.16 1.83
C GLN A 270 24.37 -9.64 1.93
N GLY A 271 24.72 -9.06 3.10
CA GLY A 271 24.89 -7.63 3.27
C GLY A 271 25.96 -7.04 2.37
N GLU A 272 27.11 -7.70 2.32
CA GLU A 272 28.23 -7.34 1.41
C GLU A 272 27.82 -7.44 -0.07
N LEU A 273 27.09 -8.50 -0.45
CA LEU A 273 26.55 -8.64 -1.80
C LEU A 273 25.54 -7.53 -2.14
N MET A 274 24.65 -7.20 -1.22
CA MET A 274 23.69 -6.11 -1.40
C MET A 274 24.36 -4.73 -1.44
N GLN A 275 25.45 -4.55 -0.70
CA GLN A 275 26.27 -3.35 -0.78
C GLN A 275 26.98 -3.25 -2.13
N ILE A 276 27.57 -4.33 -2.61
CA ILE A 276 28.22 -4.40 -3.94
C ILE A 276 27.18 -4.12 -5.05
N LEU A 277 25.97 -4.70 -4.93
CA LEU A 277 24.89 -4.43 -5.87
C LEU A 277 24.41 -2.97 -5.80
N GLY A 278 24.34 -2.39 -4.60
CA GLY A 278 24.03 -0.98 -4.40
C GLY A 278 25.10 -0.05 -4.96
N GLU A 279 26.37 -0.38 -4.78
CA GLU A 279 27.51 0.34 -5.35
C GLU A 279 27.54 0.22 -6.88
N ALA A 280 27.23 -0.96 -7.42
CA ALA A 280 27.12 -1.18 -8.86
C ALA A 280 25.90 -0.42 -9.46
N GLU A 281 24.79 -0.36 -8.73
CA GLU A 281 23.63 0.45 -9.12
C GLU A 281 23.92 1.95 -9.05
N ALA A 282 24.65 2.42 -8.02
CA ALA A 282 25.09 3.81 -7.89
C ALA A 282 26.06 4.19 -9.00
N ALA A 283 27.04 3.33 -9.29
CA ALA A 283 27.98 3.51 -10.41
C ALA A 283 27.26 3.47 -11.77
N GLY A 284 26.24 2.62 -11.91
CA GLY A 284 25.35 2.61 -13.07
C GLY A 284 24.56 3.91 -13.23
N LYS A 285 24.09 4.48 -12.12
CA LYS A 285 23.40 5.80 -12.10
C LYS A 285 24.34 6.97 -12.43
N GLU A 286 25.58 6.91 -11.97
CA GLU A 286 26.63 7.90 -12.28
C GLU A 286 27.00 7.85 -13.78
N LEU A 287 27.16 6.65 -14.35
CA LEU A 287 27.34 6.43 -15.78
C LEU A 287 26.12 6.93 -16.62
N ILE A 288 24.90 6.78 -16.10
CA ILE A 288 23.68 7.27 -16.73
C ILE A 288 23.58 8.80 -16.60
N HIS A 289 24.11 9.38 -15.54
CA HIS A 289 24.14 10.85 -15.36
C HIS A 289 25.09 11.52 -16.38
N ASP A 290 26.23 10.91 -16.68
CA ASP A 290 27.15 11.38 -17.73
C ASP A 290 26.56 11.23 -19.16
N PHE A 291 25.54 10.37 -19.30
CA PHE A 291 24.75 10.24 -20.53
C PHE A 291 23.53 11.19 -20.59
N SER A 292 23.32 12.04 -19.57
CA SER A 292 22.07 12.83 -19.43
C SER A 292 21.94 13.98 -20.42
N GLU A 293 22.98 14.36 -21.15
CA GLU A 293 22.85 15.25 -22.32
C GLU A 293 22.14 14.62 -23.53
N ALA A 294 22.04 13.26 -23.54
CA ALA A 294 21.23 12.52 -24.51
C ALA A 294 19.76 12.33 -24.07
N GLN A 295 19.39 12.80 -22.89
CA GLN A 295 18.11 12.49 -22.23
C GLN A 295 16.88 13.18 -22.85
N ALA A 296 17.03 14.26 -23.60
CA ALA A 296 15.90 14.91 -24.26
C ALA A 296 15.25 14.07 -25.38
N GLU A 297 15.97 13.11 -25.95
CA GLU A 297 15.41 12.15 -26.92
C GLU A 297 14.85 10.87 -26.29
N VAL A 298 15.27 10.57 -25.05
CA VAL A 298 14.93 9.32 -24.35
C VAL A 298 13.58 9.40 -23.61
N GLU A 299 13.11 10.58 -23.21
CA GLU A 299 11.82 10.71 -22.50
C GLU A 299 10.61 10.23 -23.31
N THR A 300 10.68 10.35 -24.64
CA THR A 300 9.62 9.84 -25.51
C THR A 300 9.66 8.32 -25.66
N SER A 301 10.83 7.73 -25.51
CA SER A 301 11.05 6.28 -25.53
C SER A 301 10.76 5.59 -24.18
N LEU A 302 10.93 6.31 -23.07
CA LEU A 302 10.77 5.78 -21.70
C LEU A 302 9.32 5.41 -21.34
N ARG A 303 8.31 6.02 -21.97
CA ARG A 303 6.91 5.57 -21.81
C ARG A 303 6.65 4.17 -22.38
N SER A 304 7.36 3.77 -23.41
CA SER A 304 7.27 2.41 -23.96
C SER A 304 8.12 1.40 -23.16
N ILE A 305 9.21 1.87 -22.55
CA ILE A 305 10.15 1.07 -21.75
C ILE A 305 9.59 0.75 -20.37
N ARG A 306 8.72 1.61 -19.79
CA ARG A 306 8.12 1.37 -18.47
C ARG A 306 7.30 0.08 -18.40
N ASN A 307 6.61 -0.29 -19.50
CA ASN A 307 5.92 -1.58 -19.58
C ASN A 307 6.90 -2.76 -19.84
N ARG A 308 8.07 -2.48 -20.44
CA ARG A 308 9.14 -3.45 -20.58
C ARG A 308 9.92 -3.63 -19.28
N ALA A 309 10.15 -2.59 -18.50
CA ALA A 309 10.91 -2.67 -17.24
C ALA A 309 10.28 -3.62 -16.21
N ILE A 310 8.96 -3.78 -16.21
CA ILE A 310 8.31 -4.80 -15.36
C ILE A 310 8.66 -6.21 -15.87
N VAL A 311 8.72 -6.41 -17.16
CA VAL A 311 9.13 -7.69 -17.77
C VAL A 311 10.63 -7.91 -17.53
N ASP A 312 11.44 -6.86 -17.64
CA ASP A 312 12.90 -6.92 -17.45
C ASP A 312 13.29 -7.14 -15.98
N VAL A 313 12.55 -6.58 -15.02
CA VAL A 313 12.75 -6.91 -13.58
C VAL A 313 12.35 -8.36 -13.29
N ILE A 314 11.28 -8.86 -13.91
CA ILE A 314 10.90 -10.28 -13.78
C ILE A 314 11.98 -11.16 -14.47
N THR A 315 12.51 -10.75 -15.60
CA THR A 315 13.56 -11.47 -16.34
C THR A 315 14.87 -11.40 -15.56
N ALA A 316 15.27 -10.24 -15.03
CA ALA A 316 16.46 -10.10 -14.19
C ALA A 316 16.35 -10.90 -12.88
N GLN A 317 15.14 -10.98 -12.28
CA GLN A 317 14.90 -11.90 -11.16
C GLN A 317 14.99 -13.37 -11.56
N TYR A 318 14.61 -13.69 -12.78
CA TYR A 318 14.74 -15.06 -13.30
C TYR A 318 16.22 -15.40 -13.60
N GLU A 319 16.94 -14.49 -14.23
CA GLU A 319 18.39 -14.62 -14.52
C GLU A 319 19.23 -14.61 -13.26
N ALA A 320 18.87 -13.81 -12.24
CA ALA A 320 19.50 -13.86 -10.92
C ALA A 320 19.25 -15.20 -10.22
N LYS A 321 18.04 -15.78 -10.35
CA LYS A 321 17.73 -17.13 -9.86
C LYS A 321 18.54 -18.20 -10.60
N GLU A 322 18.69 -18.10 -11.90
CA GLU A 322 19.52 -19.02 -12.71
C GLU A 322 20.99 -18.85 -12.39
N GLY A 323 21.48 -17.62 -12.19
CA GLY A 323 22.85 -17.33 -11.74
C GLY A 323 23.14 -17.91 -10.35
N ILE A 324 22.22 -17.76 -9.41
CA ILE A 324 22.32 -18.38 -8.07
C ILE A 324 22.31 -19.91 -8.17
N ARG A 325 21.53 -20.46 -9.09
CA ARG A 325 21.47 -21.90 -9.33
C ARG A 325 22.78 -22.43 -9.94
N SER A 326 23.35 -21.69 -10.89
CA SER A 326 24.67 -22.02 -11.48
C SER A 326 25.77 -21.92 -10.43
N LEU A 327 25.82 -20.87 -9.64
CA LEU A 327 26.75 -20.70 -8.52
C LEU A 327 26.60 -21.81 -7.47
N ARG A 328 25.35 -22.23 -7.21
CA ARG A 328 25.05 -23.35 -6.31
C ARG A 328 25.61 -24.70 -6.83
N GLU A 329 25.52 -24.93 -8.12
CA GLU A 329 26.09 -26.16 -8.72
C GLU A 329 27.62 -26.09 -8.75
N GLU A 330 28.20 -24.93 -9.00
CA GLU A 330 29.65 -24.70 -8.97
C GLU A 330 30.24 -24.87 -7.55
N ILE A 331 29.54 -24.36 -6.55
CA ILE A 331 29.86 -24.56 -5.13
C ILE A 331 29.71 -26.04 -4.75
N LYS A 332 28.71 -26.75 -5.28
CA LYS A 332 28.53 -28.19 -5.07
C LYS A 332 29.71 -28.99 -5.63
N GLU A 333 30.18 -28.66 -6.82
CA GLU A 333 31.35 -29.32 -7.41
C GLU A 333 32.60 -29.03 -6.62
N THR A 334 32.83 -27.76 -6.25
CA THR A 334 34.00 -27.36 -5.45
C THR A 334 34.05 -28.05 -4.07
N ILE A 335 32.88 -28.19 -3.43
CA ILE A 335 32.78 -28.87 -2.13
C ILE A 335 32.95 -30.39 -2.29
N LYS A 336 32.50 -30.97 -3.41
CA LYS A 336 32.76 -32.39 -3.72
C LYS A 336 34.25 -32.69 -3.90
N GLU A 337 35.00 -31.75 -4.44
CA GLU A 337 36.45 -31.87 -4.64
C GLU A 337 37.25 -31.64 -3.35
N THR A 338 36.69 -30.87 -2.37
CA THR A 338 37.40 -30.47 -1.14
C THR A 338 37.00 -31.24 0.13
N GLY A 339 36.01 -32.15 0.08
CA GLY A 339 35.67 -33.04 1.21
C GLY A 339 34.18 -32.97 1.62
N GLY A 340 33.50 -34.09 1.49
CA GLY A 340 32.06 -34.26 1.49
C GLY A 340 31.26 -33.98 2.77
N ASP A 341 31.89 -33.59 3.87
CA ASP A 341 31.20 -33.47 5.20
C ASP A 341 30.46 -32.12 5.42
N LEU A 342 30.80 -31.10 4.61
CA LEU A 342 30.22 -29.76 4.73
C LEU A 342 28.88 -29.66 4.01
N TRP A 343 28.63 -30.46 3.00
CA TRP A 343 27.44 -30.43 2.17
C TRP A 343 26.19 -30.95 2.90
N GLU A 344 26.33 -32.06 3.64
CA GLU A 344 25.22 -32.61 4.44
C GLU A 344 24.70 -31.64 5.51
N LYS A 345 25.57 -30.73 5.97
CA LYS A 345 25.18 -29.67 6.92
C LYS A 345 24.49 -28.49 6.25
N LEU A 346 24.93 -28.09 5.05
CA LEU A 346 24.35 -26.99 4.28
C LEU A 346 22.98 -27.32 3.68
N ASP A 347 22.75 -28.55 3.23
CA ASP A 347 21.47 -28.97 2.63
C ASP A 347 20.30 -29.05 3.65
N ARG A 348 20.62 -29.02 4.96
CA ARG A 348 19.61 -28.89 6.04
C ARG A 348 19.16 -27.45 6.30
N TYR A 349 19.86 -26.45 5.74
CA TYR A 349 19.63 -25.05 6.03
C TYR A 349 19.28 -24.21 4.79
N LEU A 350 19.37 -24.79 3.59
CA LEU A 350 18.92 -24.26 2.31
C LEU A 350 17.61 -24.93 1.86
#